data_72dbe29d349dae672fe62299be2bb0eb
#
_entry.id   72dbe29d349dae672fe62299be2bb0eb
#
_cell.length_a   1.000
_cell.length_b   1.000
_cell.length_c   1.000
_cell.angle_alpha   90.00
_cell.angle_beta   90.00
_cell.angle_gamma   90.00
#
_symmetry.space_group_name_H-M   'P 1'
#
loop_
_entity.id
_entity.type
_entity.pdbx_description
1 polymer ?
#
loop_
_entity_poly.entity_id
_entity_poly.type
_entity_poly.pdbx_seq_one_letter_code
_entity_poly.pdbx_strand_id
1 'polypeptide(L)'
;KNDIAYFKTHYYGGIRKYQWGTVPLALHGVAIRKDGELVKLCIGEEAGDPVFCVTDLLPHLAAKQNERKLAEGLKGEELNIVIGSLPFTDEEIKEPVKLLAMKILHERYGITEADFYRAEIEMVPAQKAVDVGLDRSLIGAYGQDDRVCAYTALMAEIETRNPRYTTVTVLTDKEEIGSE
;
A
#
# COMPACT_ATOMS: atom_id res chain seq x y z
N LYS A 1 -15.15 -2.19 16.26
CA LYS A 1 -14.96 -2.95 17.50
C LYS A 1 -13.74 -2.41 18.20
N ASN A 2 -13.84 -2.02 19.45
CA ASN A 2 -12.75 -1.46 20.27
C ASN A 2 -12.21 -0.09 19.84
N ASP A 3 -13.06 0.80 19.31
CA ASP A 3 -12.72 2.20 18.98
C ASP A 3 -11.50 2.36 18.07
N ILE A 4 -11.26 1.39 17.16
CA ILE A 4 -10.23 1.46 16.14
C ILE A 4 -10.89 1.34 14.78
N ALA A 5 -10.54 2.24 13.86
CA ALA A 5 -10.95 2.18 12.48
C ALA A 5 -9.88 1.47 11.63
N TYR A 6 -10.35 0.65 10.70
CA TYR A 6 -9.52 -0.11 9.78
C TYR A 6 -9.98 0.08 8.35
N PHE A 7 -9.04 0.08 7.42
CA PHE A 7 -9.34 -0.29 6.04
C PHE A 7 -9.37 -1.83 5.95
N LYS A 8 -10.48 -2.35 5.43
CA LYS A 8 -10.53 -3.74 5.03
C LYS A 8 -9.87 -3.85 3.66
N THR A 9 -8.83 -4.65 3.58
CA THR A 9 -8.04 -4.77 2.37
C THR A 9 -8.42 -5.98 1.55
N HIS A 10 -8.05 -5.93 0.30
CA HIS A 10 -7.99 -7.02 -0.64
C HIS A 10 -6.59 -7.01 -1.24
N TYR A 11 -5.83 -8.09 -1.07
CA TYR A 11 -4.52 -8.18 -1.70
C TYR A 11 -4.63 -8.64 -3.15
N TYR A 12 -3.62 -8.33 -3.90
CA TYR A 12 -3.58 -8.45 -5.34
C TYR A 12 -2.35 -9.26 -5.75
N GLY A 13 -2.53 -10.21 -6.71
CA GLY A 13 -1.45 -11.09 -7.13
C GLY A 13 -0.92 -12.02 -6.03
N GLY A 14 0.29 -12.50 -6.22
CA GLY A 14 0.98 -13.39 -5.29
C GLY A 14 1.82 -12.64 -4.27
N ILE A 15 1.33 -12.50 -3.04
CA ILE A 15 2.09 -11.87 -1.96
C ILE A 15 2.42 -12.86 -0.83
N ARG A 16 3.56 -12.66 -0.18
CA ARG A 16 3.91 -13.34 1.07
C ARG A 16 3.33 -12.56 2.25
N LYS A 17 2.10 -12.86 2.62
CA LYS A 17 1.28 -12.09 3.56
C LYS A 17 1.95 -11.78 4.89
N TYR A 18 2.75 -12.72 5.42
CA TYR A 18 3.45 -12.52 6.70
C TYR A 18 4.46 -11.36 6.68
N GLN A 19 4.98 -10.98 5.51
CA GLN A 19 5.92 -9.87 5.38
C GLN A 19 5.25 -8.49 5.57
N TRP A 20 3.93 -8.44 5.53
CA TRP A 20 3.15 -7.21 5.67
C TRP A 20 2.79 -6.86 7.11
N GLY A 21 2.98 -7.81 8.04
CA GLY A 21 2.74 -7.56 9.46
C GLY A 21 3.72 -6.55 10.03
N THR A 22 3.21 -5.53 10.72
CA THR A 22 3.97 -4.48 11.43
C THR A 22 4.85 -3.56 10.58
N VAL A 23 4.91 -3.76 9.27
CA VAL A 23 5.67 -2.89 8.36
C VAL A 23 4.96 -1.53 8.24
N PRO A 24 5.69 -0.40 8.31
CA PRO A 24 5.12 0.90 7.98
C PRO A 24 4.63 0.93 6.54
N LEU A 25 3.39 1.36 6.33
CA LEU A 25 2.73 1.43 5.03
C LEU A 25 2.40 2.88 4.67
N ALA A 26 2.48 3.18 3.39
CA ALA A 26 2.00 4.41 2.77
C ALA A 26 0.72 4.13 1.98
N LEU A 27 -0.14 5.14 1.90
CA LEU A 27 -1.35 5.13 1.10
C LEU A 27 -1.10 5.87 -0.20
N HIS A 28 -1.34 5.20 -1.32
CA HIS A 28 -1.38 5.78 -2.65
C HIS A 28 -2.76 5.59 -3.26
N GLY A 29 -3.16 6.48 -4.11
CA GLY A 29 -4.41 6.26 -4.83
C GLY A 29 -4.88 7.43 -5.66
N VAL A 30 -6.01 7.19 -6.30
CA VAL A 30 -6.71 8.17 -7.10
C VAL A 30 -8.19 8.12 -6.74
N ALA A 31 -8.77 9.27 -6.45
CA ALA A 31 -10.21 9.44 -6.30
C ALA A 31 -10.74 10.38 -7.38
N ILE A 32 -11.94 10.10 -7.86
CA ILE A 32 -12.65 11.01 -8.77
C ILE A 32 -13.79 11.63 -7.96
N ARG A 33 -13.74 12.93 -7.76
CA ARG A 33 -14.77 13.68 -7.05
C ARG A 33 -16.06 13.78 -7.87
N LYS A 34 -17.15 14.13 -7.21
CA LYS A 34 -18.45 14.26 -7.87
C LYS A 34 -18.46 15.28 -9.02
N ASP A 35 -17.61 16.28 -8.96
CA ASP A 35 -17.43 17.30 -10.02
C ASP A 35 -16.56 16.83 -11.19
N GLY A 36 -16.03 15.59 -11.13
CA GLY A 36 -15.16 15.00 -12.15
C GLY A 36 -13.67 15.29 -11.92
N GLU A 37 -13.31 16.04 -10.87
CA GLU A 37 -11.90 16.30 -10.56
C GLU A 37 -11.19 15.04 -10.08
N LEU A 38 -10.03 14.76 -10.69
CA LEU A 38 -9.14 13.67 -10.29
C LEU A 38 -8.22 14.14 -9.17
N VAL A 39 -8.30 13.48 -8.02
CA VAL A 39 -7.51 13.77 -6.83
C VAL A 39 -6.52 12.64 -6.60
N LYS A 40 -5.23 12.94 -6.61
CA LYS A 40 -4.16 11.99 -6.23
C LYS A 40 -4.00 12.00 -4.72
N LEU A 41 -3.98 10.80 -4.15
CA LEU A 41 -3.76 10.57 -2.72
C LEU A 41 -2.36 10.02 -2.50
N CYS A 42 -1.62 10.62 -1.55
CA CYS A 42 -0.32 10.13 -1.11
C CYS A 42 -0.14 10.51 0.36
N ILE A 43 -0.02 9.51 1.23
CA ILE A 43 0.20 9.70 2.68
C ILE A 43 1.18 8.64 3.16
N GLY A 44 2.25 9.06 3.84
CA GLY A 44 3.21 8.15 4.47
C GLY A 44 4.60 8.17 3.87
N GLU A 45 4.87 9.01 2.88
CA GLU A 45 6.18 9.14 2.24
C GLU A 45 6.90 10.43 2.56
N GLU A 46 6.17 11.49 2.87
CA GLU A 46 6.77 12.77 3.20
C GLU A 46 7.19 12.85 4.68
N ALA A 47 8.20 13.65 4.95
CA ALA A 47 8.65 13.87 6.32
C ALA A 47 7.51 14.48 7.16
N GLY A 48 7.12 13.78 8.23
CA GLY A 48 6.03 14.19 9.11
C GLY A 48 4.66 13.59 8.75
N ASP A 49 4.54 12.86 7.65
CA ASP A 49 3.34 12.09 7.36
C ASP A 49 3.16 10.95 8.38
N PRO A 50 1.92 10.65 8.78
CA PRO A 50 1.63 9.42 9.49
C PRO A 50 1.82 8.22 8.56
N VAL A 51 2.20 7.08 9.13
CA VAL A 51 2.22 5.79 8.42
C VAL A 51 1.08 4.92 8.91
N PHE A 52 0.77 3.90 8.14
CA PHE A 52 -0.23 2.90 8.45
C PHE A 52 0.45 1.56 8.74
N CYS A 53 -0.27 0.59 9.30
CA CYS A 53 0.28 -0.75 9.47
C CYS A 53 -0.83 -1.81 9.55
N VAL A 54 -0.48 -3.03 9.18
CA VAL A 54 -1.20 -4.24 9.58
C VAL A 54 -0.68 -4.62 10.96
N THR A 55 -1.58 -4.72 11.95
CA THR A 55 -1.19 -5.12 13.31
C THR A 55 -0.97 -6.62 13.39
N ASP A 56 -0.07 -7.02 14.28
CA ASP A 56 0.18 -8.42 14.61
C ASP A 56 0.09 -8.65 16.12
N LEU A 57 0.03 -9.90 16.53
CA LEU A 57 -0.05 -10.31 17.93
C LEU A 57 1.34 -10.36 18.55
N LEU A 58 1.45 -9.90 19.80
CA LEU A 58 2.66 -10.14 20.58
C LEU A 58 2.79 -11.62 20.96
N PRO A 59 4.00 -12.11 21.27
CA PRO A 59 4.28 -13.52 21.48
C PRO A 59 3.34 -14.21 22.47
N HIS A 60 2.96 -13.54 23.55
CA HIS A 60 2.08 -14.10 24.57
C HIS A 60 0.65 -14.38 24.11
N LEU A 61 0.20 -13.69 23.06
CA LEU A 61 -1.14 -13.83 22.49
C LEU A 61 -1.14 -14.67 21.19
N ALA A 62 0.03 -14.91 20.62
CA ALA A 62 0.19 -15.52 19.30
C ALA A 62 0.26 -17.05 19.30
N ALA A 63 0.01 -17.75 20.43
CA ALA A 63 0.20 -19.19 20.53
C ALA A 63 -0.47 -19.96 19.39
N LYS A 64 -1.76 -19.71 19.14
CA LYS A 64 -2.51 -20.36 18.04
C LYS A 64 -2.06 -19.93 16.65
N GLN A 65 -1.56 -18.70 16.51
CA GLN A 65 -1.04 -18.20 15.26
C GLN A 65 0.30 -18.85 14.93
N ASN A 66 1.14 -19.07 15.93
CA ASN A 66 2.45 -19.72 15.79
C ASN A 66 2.36 -21.19 15.34
N GLU A 67 1.22 -21.85 15.55
CA GLU A 67 0.96 -23.20 15.06
C GLU A 67 0.60 -23.26 13.57
N ARG A 68 0.34 -22.13 12.94
CA ARG A 68 0.00 -22.04 11.52
C ARG A 68 1.22 -22.27 10.64
N LYS A 69 1.01 -22.77 9.43
CA LYS A 69 2.06 -22.75 8.41
C LYS A 69 2.43 -21.30 8.08
N LEU A 70 3.66 -21.06 7.70
CA LEU A 70 4.15 -19.70 7.37
C LEU A 70 3.27 -18.98 6.33
N ALA A 71 2.78 -19.70 5.34
CA ALA A 71 1.87 -19.15 4.33
C ALA A 71 0.52 -18.66 4.90
N GLU A 72 0.15 -19.12 6.08
CA GLU A 72 -1.09 -18.81 6.81
C GLU A 72 -0.83 -18.01 8.09
N GLY A 73 0.41 -17.66 8.37
CA GLY A 73 0.82 -16.88 9.55
C GLY A 73 0.01 -15.60 9.70
N LEU A 74 -0.15 -14.87 8.61
CA LEU A 74 -1.20 -13.86 8.41
C LEU A 74 -2.09 -14.32 7.26
N LYS A 75 -3.40 -14.33 7.48
CA LYS A 75 -4.39 -14.66 6.44
C LYS A 75 -4.78 -13.39 5.68
N GLY A 76 -5.32 -13.54 4.47
CA GLY A 76 -5.77 -12.40 3.67
C GLY A 76 -6.79 -11.53 4.42
N GLU A 77 -7.72 -12.14 5.13
CA GLU A 77 -8.75 -11.46 5.91
C GLU A 77 -8.21 -10.75 7.18
N GLU A 78 -6.98 -11.05 7.57
CA GLU A 78 -6.29 -10.44 8.72
C GLU A 78 -5.43 -9.23 8.31
N LEU A 79 -5.23 -8.99 7.00
CA LEU A 79 -4.48 -7.84 6.46
C LEU A 79 -5.27 -6.52 6.55
N ASN A 80 -5.96 -6.28 7.65
CA ASN A 80 -6.66 -5.02 7.87
C ASN A 80 -5.70 -3.96 8.39
N ILE A 81 -5.79 -2.78 7.83
CA ILE A 81 -4.84 -1.70 8.07
C ILE A 81 -5.44 -0.69 9.03
N VAL A 82 -4.74 -0.42 10.12
CA VAL A 82 -5.15 0.59 11.10
C VAL A 82 -5.05 1.98 10.49
N ILE A 83 -6.14 2.74 10.59
CA ILE A 83 -6.21 4.12 10.09
C ILE A 83 -6.44 5.16 11.18
N GLY A 84 -6.89 4.76 12.36
CA GLY A 84 -7.08 5.66 13.48
C GLY A 84 -7.79 5.04 14.66
N SER A 85 -7.70 5.70 15.80
CA SER A 85 -8.34 5.29 17.06
C SER A 85 -8.98 6.45 17.83
N LEU A 86 -8.78 7.69 17.39
CA LEU A 86 -9.42 8.83 18.05
C LEU A 86 -10.86 9.01 17.56
N PRO A 87 -11.84 9.09 18.45
CA PRO A 87 -13.21 9.35 18.07
C PRO A 87 -13.43 10.84 17.73
N PHE A 88 -14.38 11.11 16.87
CA PHE A 88 -14.96 12.44 16.76
C PHE A 88 -15.74 12.75 18.04
N THR A 89 -15.69 13.98 18.51
CA THR A 89 -16.17 14.39 19.85
C THR A 89 -17.68 14.61 19.98
N ASP A 90 -18.49 13.92 19.18
CA ASP A 90 -19.96 14.01 19.24
C ASP A 90 -20.53 12.66 19.69
N GLU A 91 -21.25 12.65 20.81
CA GLU A 91 -21.74 11.43 21.46
C GLU A 91 -22.87 10.70 20.69
N GLU A 92 -23.52 11.37 19.73
CA GLU A 92 -24.63 10.78 18.96
C GLU A 92 -24.20 9.99 17.72
N ILE A 93 -22.90 9.93 17.42
CA ILE A 93 -22.37 9.33 16.19
C ILE A 93 -22.08 7.84 16.37
N LYS A 94 -22.60 7.00 15.46
CA LYS A 94 -22.41 5.54 15.53
C LYS A 94 -20.98 5.08 15.27
N GLU A 95 -20.22 5.79 14.44
CA GLU A 95 -18.86 5.41 14.01
C GLU A 95 -17.91 6.61 14.13
N PRO A 96 -17.66 7.10 15.37
CA PRO A 96 -16.94 8.36 15.56
C PRO A 96 -15.49 8.32 15.07
N VAL A 97 -14.81 7.18 15.17
CA VAL A 97 -13.42 7.03 14.69
C VAL A 97 -13.35 7.05 13.16
N LYS A 98 -14.28 6.37 12.50
CA LYS A 98 -14.41 6.41 11.03
C LYS A 98 -14.69 7.84 10.55
N LEU A 99 -15.60 8.54 11.25
CA LEU A 99 -15.94 9.91 10.87
C LEU A 99 -14.75 10.85 10.99
N LEU A 100 -13.92 10.73 12.05
CA LEU A 100 -12.72 11.55 12.18
C LEU A 100 -11.71 11.24 11.07
N ALA A 101 -11.50 9.97 10.73
CA ALA A 101 -10.63 9.59 9.62
C ALA A 101 -11.11 10.17 8.28
N MET A 102 -12.41 10.07 8.00
CA MET A 102 -13.01 10.66 6.80
C MET A 102 -12.94 12.20 6.79
N LYS A 103 -13.09 12.83 7.94
CA LYS A 103 -12.92 14.30 8.07
C LYS A 103 -11.49 14.72 7.73
N ILE A 104 -10.48 14.01 8.22
CA ILE A 104 -9.07 14.29 7.91
C ILE A 104 -8.80 14.15 6.40
N LEU A 105 -9.32 13.10 5.78
CA LEU A 105 -9.21 12.90 4.33
C LEU A 105 -9.93 14.01 3.54
N HIS A 106 -11.09 14.45 4.03
CA HIS A 106 -11.81 15.57 3.43
C HIS A 106 -11.05 16.89 3.55
N GLU A 107 -10.50 17.20 4.72
CA GLU A 107 -9.72 18.42 4.95
C GLU A 107 -8.43 18.46 4.10
N ARG A 108 -7.79 17.30 3.90
CA ARG A 108 -6.54 17.22 3.14
C ARG A 108 -6.77 17.16 1.61
N TYR A 109 -7.80 16.48 1.16
CA TYR A 109 -8.00 16.15 -0.26
C TYR A 109 -9.36 16.57 -0.83
N GLY A 110 -10.27 17.09 -0.02
CA GLY A 110 -11.62 17.46 -0.46
C GLY A 110 -12.51 16.29 -0.85
N ILE A 111 -12.12 15.04 -0.54
CA ILE A 111 -12.91 13.85 -0.86
C ILE A 111 -13.95 13.53 0.20
N THR A 112 -15.09 13.01 -0.24
CA THR A 112 -16.18 12.52 0.62
C THR A 112 -16.15 11.00 0.70
N GLU A 113 -16.96 10.41 1.59
CA GLU A 113 -17.11 8.96 1.66
C GLU A 113 -17.61 8.36 0.33
N ALA A 114 -18.48 9.05 -0.38
CA ALA A 114 -18.97 8.62 -1.70
C ALA A 114 -17.86 8.62 -2.77
N ASP A 115 -16.92 9.55 -2.70
CA ASP A 115 -15.75 9.59 -3.58
C ASP A 115 -14.77 8.47 -3.21
N PHE A 116 -14.60 8.21 -1.90
CA PHE A 116 -13.75 7.14 -1.40
C PHE A 116 -14.21 5.74 -1.89
N TYR A 117 -15.52 5.47 -1.93
CA TYR A 117 -16.04 4.20 -2.46
C TYR A 117 -15.74 3.95 -3.93
N ARG A 118 -15.39 4.98 -4.68
CA ARG A 118 -15.02 4.91 -6.10
C ARG A 118 -13.53 5.10 -6.34
N ALA A 119 -12.78 5.33 -5.27
CA ALA A 119 -11.34 5.53 -5.34
C ALA A 119 -10.61 4.19 -5.55
N GLU A 120 -9.55 4.21 -6.29
CA GLU A 120 -8.56 3.17 -6.32
C GLU A 120 -7.46 3.52 -5.32
N ILE A 121 -7.33 2.73 -4.26
CA ILE A 121 -6.41 2.99 -3.15
C ILE A 121 -5.57 1.77 -2.89
N GLU A 122 -4.28 1.96 -2.85
CA GLU A 122 -3.27 0.94 -2.60
C GLU A 122 -2.48 1.29 -1.33
N MET A 123 -2.15 0.24 -0.57
CA MET A 123 -1.30 0.36 0.61
C MET A 123 -0.01 -0.38 0.31
N VAL A 124 1.11 0.33 0.34
CA VAL A 124 2.43 -0.19 -0.01
C VAL A 124 3.43 0.11 1.12
N PRO A 125 4.54 -0.64 1.24
CA PRO A 125 5.59 -0.31 2.20
C PRO A 125 6.10 1.14 2.03
N ALA A 126 6.11 1.89 3.13
CA ALA A 126 6.56 3.29 3.15
C ALA A 126 8.08 3.45 3.11
N GLN A 127 8.80 2.34 3.14
CA GLN A 127 10.26 2.35 3.16
C GLN A 127 10.81 2.85 1.82
N LYS A 128 11.66 3.86 1.90
CA LYS A 128 12.41 4.35 0.72
C LYS A 128 13.51 3.35 0.33
N ALA A 129 13.96 3.44 -0.92
CA ALA A 129 15.12 2.70 -1.37
C ALA A 129 16.36 3.12 -0.56
N VAL A 130 17.13 2.13 -0.13
CA VAL A 130 18.33 2.32 0.71
C VAL A 130 19.47 1.43 0.24
N ASP A 131 20.69 1.86 0.52
CA ASP A 131 21.85 1.00 0.35
C ASP A 131 21.87 -0.11 1.40
N VAL A 132 22.23 -1.31 1.00
CA VAL A 132 22.33 -2.49 1.86
C VAL A 132 23.76 -3.04 1.84
N GLY A 133 24.24 -3.46 3.01
CA GLY A 133 25.59 -3.92 3.25
C GLY A 133 26.53 -2.79 3.72
N LEU A 134 27.61 -3.15 4.40
CA LEU A 134 28.62 -2.17 4.85
C LEU A 134 29.32 -1.48 3.68
N ASP A 135 29.47 -2.19 2.58
CA ASP A 135 30.06 -1.72 1.32
C ASP A 135 29.04 -1.00 0.42
N ARG A 136 27.77 -0.94 0.83
CA ARG A 136 26.68 -0.29 0.10
C ARG A 136 26.49 -0.80 -1.32
N SER A 137 26.83 -2.07 -1.57
CA SER A 137 26.85 -2.69 -2.91
C SER A 137 25.47 -3.16 -3.39
N LEU A 138 24.48 -3.20 -2.51
CA LEU A 138 23.12 -3.65 -2.81
C LEU A 138 22.11 -2.54 -2.58
N ILE A 139 20.98 -2.62 -3.27
CA ILE A 139 19.84 -1.71 -3.09
C ILE A 139 18.68 -2.50 -2.47
N GLY A 140 18.23 -2.08 -1.30
CA GLY A 140 17.01 -2.54 -0.67
C GLY A 140 15.85 -1.62 -1.01
N ALA A 141 14.81 -2.16 -1.62
CA ALA A 141 13.61 -1.40 -1.97
C ALA A 141 12.42 -2.34 -2.11
N TYR A 142 11.21 -1.81 -1.89
CA TYR A 142 9.98 -2.47 -2.28
C TYR A 142 9.82 -2.45 -3.82
N GLY A 143 9.30 -3.53 -4.38
CA GLY A 143 9.00 -3.63 -5.82
C GLY A 143 10.24 -3.81 -6.71
N GLN A 144 11.33 -4.42 -6.20
CA GLN A 144 12.47 -4.85 -7.01
C GLN A 144 12.04 -5.83 -8.10
N ASP A 145 11.15 -6.73 -7.79
CA ASP A 145 10.38 -7.51 -8.74
C ASP A 145 9.10 -6.70 -9.06
N ASP A 146 8.90 -6.21 -10.33
CA ASP A 146 9.87 -6.47 -11.42
C ASP A 146 10.58 -5.19 -11.93
N ARG A 147 10.74 -4.16 -11.10
CA ARG A 147 11.41 -2.92 -11.54
C ARG A 147 12.80 -3.14 -12.10
N VAL A 148 13.51 -4.15 -11.64
CA VAL A 148 14.83 -4.48 -12.18
C VAL A 148 14.73 -4.97 -13.65
N CYS A 149 13.70 -5.75 -13.97
CA CYS A 149 13.43 -6.19 -15.33
C CYS A 149 12.95 -5.04 -16.22
N ALA A 150 12.01 -4.24 -15.72
CA ALA A 150 11.52 -3.05 -16.42
C ALA A 150 12.65 -2.04 -16.71
N TYR A 151 13.53 -1.79 -15.75
CA TYR A 151 14.69 -0.92 -15.92
C TYR A 151 15.65 -1.45 -16.99
N THR A 152 16.01 -2.72 -16.94
CA THR A 152 16.96 -3.30 -17.91
C THR A 152 16.37 -3.36 -19.31
N ALA A 153 15.08 -3.63 -19.48
CA ALA A 153 14.39 -3.59 -20.77
C ALA A 153 14.39 -2.16 -21.35
N LEU A 154 14.06 -1.17 -20.52
CA LEU A 154 14.07 0.24 -20.92
C LEU A 154 15.47 0.71 -21.30
N MET A 155 16.49 0.36 -20.52
CA MET A 155 17.87 0.74 -20.82
C MET A 155 18.39 0.08 -22.09
N ALA A 156 18.05 -1.19 -22.35
CA ALA A 156 18.38 -1.86 -23.60
C ALA A 156 17.79 -1.12 -24.81
N GLU A 157 16.55 -0.64 -24.71
CA GLU A 157 15.91 0.17 -25.76
C GLU A 157 16.64 1.50 -25.99
N ILE A 158 16.92 2.25 -24.91
CA ILE A 158 17.58 3.57 -24.96
C ILE A 158 19.01 3.46 -25.51
N GLU A 159 19.74 2.41 -25.17
CA GLU A 159 21.13 2.20 -25.57
C GLU A 159 21.29 1.61 -26.98
N THR A 160 20.23 1.03 -27.54
CA THR A 160 20.24 0.45 -28.88
C THR A 160 20.40 1.54 -29.94
N ARG A 161 21.54 1.51 -30.64
CA ARG A 161 21.83 2.46 -31.71
C ARG A 161 21.71 1.78 -33.07
N ASN A 162 21.07 2.47 -34.02
CA ASN A 162 20.90 2.01 -35.40
C ASN A 162 20.34 0.57 -35.50
N PRO A 163 19.22 0.25 -34.87
CA PRO A 163 18.65 -1.08 -34.92
C PRO A 163 18.28 -1.44 -36.36
N ARG A 164 18.48 -2.69 -36.73
CA ARG A 164 18.10 -3.21 -38.07
C ARG A 164 16.57 -3.23 -38.27
N TYR A 165 15.83 -3.39 -37.20
CA TYR A 165 14.36 -3.40 -37.18
C TYR A 165 13.87 -2.42 -36.15
N THR A 166 12.61 -2.01 -36.27
CA THR A 166 11.94 -1.25 -35.21
C THR A 166 11.92 -2.05 -33.90
N THR A 167 12.35 -1.45 -32.82
CA THR A 167 12.31 -2.01 -31.46
C THR A 167 11.17 -1.37 -30.70
N VAL A 168 10.55 -2.12 -29.80
CA VAL A 168 9.45 -1.66 -28.94
C VAL A 168 9.60 -2.28 -27.57
N THR A 169 9.67 -1.45 -26.54
CA THR A 169 9.60 -1.89 -25.15
C THR A 169 8.21 -1.55 -24.58
N VAL A 170 7.53 -2.55 -24.05
CA VAL A 170 6.23 -2.41 -23.40
C VAL A 170 6.40 -2.71 -21.92
N LEU A 171 6.01 -1.74 -21.08
CA LEU A 171 5.95 -1.90 -19.63
C LEU A 171 4.48 -2.00 -19.23
N THR A 172 4.10 -3.15 -18.70
CA THR A 172 2.70 -3.42 -18.32
C THR A 172 2.48 -3.19 -16.84
N ASP A 173 1.34 -2.60 -16.49
CA ASP A 173 0.88 -2.49 -15.11
C ASP A 173 0.11 -3.75 -14.72
N LYS A 174 0.18 -4.11 -13.43
CA LYS A 174 -0.60 -5.20 -12.83
C LYS A 174 -0.34 -6.58 -13.46
N GLU A 175 0.89 -6.84 -13.84
CA GLU A 175 1.31 -8.11 -14.44
C GLU A 175 1.06 -9.32 -13.53
N GLU A 176 1.22 -9.16 -12.22
CA GLU A 176 1.08 -10.21 -11.20
C GLU A 176 -0.34 -10.84 -11.08
N ILE A 177 -1.35 -10.33 -11.74
CA ILE A 177 -2.63 -11.05 -11.87
C ILE A 177 -2.48 -12.28 -12.78
N GLY A 178 -1.43 -12.33 -13.54
CA GLY A 178 -1.18 -13.33 -14.56
C GLY A 178 -1.52 -12.81 -15.96
N SER A 179 -0.68 -13.16 -16.89
CA SER A 179 -0.90 -12.92 -18.31
C SER A 179 -1.92 -13.94 -18.83
N GLU A 180 -3.04 -13.49 -19.35
CA GLU A 180 -3.94 -14.26 -20.19
C GLU A 180 -3.58 -14.07 -21.67
#